data_8df4da1f8ee85ee86cc0566fbbe5aae3
#
_entry.id   8df4da1f8ee85ee86cc0566fbbe5aae3
#
_cell.length_a   1.000
_cell.length_b   1.000
_cell.length_c   1.000
_cell.angle_alpha   90.00
_cell.angle_beta   90.00
_cell.angle_gamma   90.00
#
_symmetry.space_group_name_H-M   'P 1'
#
loop_
_entity.id
_entity.type
_entity.pdbx_description
1 polymer ?
#
loop_
_entity_poly.entity_id
_entity_poly.type
_entity_poly.pdbx_seq_one_letter_code
_entity_poly.pdbx_strand_id
1 'polypeptide(L)'
;TAALKISETNGKVLRYGENPHQKGFFFGDFDAMFSKLHGKELSYNNLLDVDAAVNLMGEFKNDAPTFAILKHNNACGLAQRETLHQAYIDALAGDPVSAFGGVLISNKEIDKATAEEIHQLFCEVVIAPSYAADALELLKGKKNRIILIQNETEMPEMLVRTCLNGMLLQD
;
A
#
# COMPACT_ATOMS: atom_id res chain seq x y z
N THR A 1 24.75 27.11 -8.42
CA THR A 1 23.86 27.06 -7.25
C THR A 1 22.72 26.13 -7.56
N ALA A 2 22.50 25.10 -6.75
CA ALA A 2 21.35 24.21 -6.87
C ALA A 2 20.11 24.89 -6.30
N ALA A 3 18.97 24.74 -6.97
CA ALA A 3 17.69 25.25 -6.50
C ALA A 3 16.63 24.15 -6.64
N LEU A 4 15.78 23.99 -5.65
CA LEU A 4 14.63 23.10 -5.68
C LEU A 4 13.35 23.94 -5.68
N LYS A 5 12.47 23.68 -6.65
CA LYS A 5 11.13 24.26 -6.71
C LYS A 5 10.11 23.13 -6.88
N ILE A 6 9.16 23.03 -5.95
CA ILE A 6 8.02 22.13 -6.03
C ILE A 6 6.76 22.97 -6.09
N SER A 7 5.89 22.71 -7.05
CA SER A 7 4.64 23.44 -7.23
C SER A 7 3.55 22.49 -7.68
N GLU A 8 2.56 22.28 -6.81
CA GLU A 8 1.38 21.47 -7.07
C GLU A 8 0.13 22.27 -6.71
N THR A 9 -0.87 22.23 -7.56
CA THR A 9 -2.07 23.07 -7.42
C THR A 9 -3.33 22.33 -7.03
N ASN A 10 -3.39 21.03 -7.25
CA ASN A 10 -4.61 20.22 -7.09
C ASN A 10 -4.48 19.25 -5.90
N GLY A 11 -4.36 19.82 -4.69
CA GLY A 11 -4.31 19.02 -3.48
C GLY A 11 -5.67 18.39 -3.13
N LYS A 12 -5.69 17.07 -2.93
CA LYS A 12 -6.84 16.36 -2.38
C LYS A 12 -6.84 16.52 -0.85
N VAL A 13 -7.94 17.00 -0.29
CA VAL A 13 -8.10 17.09 1.17
C VAL A 13 -8.29 15.67 1.73
N LEU A 14 -7.49 15.33 2.72
CA LEU A 14 -7.60 14.08 3.47
C LEU A 14 -8.48 14.29 4.71
N ARG A 15 -8.97 13.20 5.27
CA ARG A 15 -9.82 13.25 6.46
C ARG A 15 -9.16 13.99 7.63
N TYR A 16 -7.86 13.80 7.84
CA TYR A 16 -6.98 14.53 8.77
C TYR A 16 -5.52 14.23 8.40
N GLY A 17 -4.56 14.87 9.07
CA GLY A 17 -3.15 14.58 8.92
C GLY A 17 -2.72 13.32 9.67
N GLU A 18 -1.51 13.28 10.18
CA GLU A 18 -1.04 12.17 11.01
C GLU A 18 -1.89 11.97 12.26
N ASN A 19 -2.37 13.07 12.85
CA ASN A 19 -3.25 13.07 14.01
C ASN A 19 -4.60 13.75 13.70
N PRO A 20 -5.70 13.39 14.42
CA PRO A 20 -7.06 13.86 14.10
C PRO A 20 -7.26 15.39 14.11
N HIS A 21 -6.46 16.13 14.86
CA HIS A 21 -6.54 17.60 14.92
C HIS A 21 -5.77 18.31 13.81
N GLN A 22 -4.99 17.58 13.01
CA GLN A 22 -4.17 18.12 11.92
C GLN A 22 -4.93 18.09 10.60
N LYS A 23 -4.70 19.09 9.74
CA LYS A 23 -5.17 19.07 8.36
C LYS A 23 -4.17 18.29 7.49
N GLY A 24 -4.67 17.40 6.65
CA GLY A 24 -3.87 16.63 5.70
C GLY A 24 -4.30 16.90 4.26
N PHE A 25 -3.33 16.92 3.37
CA PHE A 25 -3.52 17.06 1.93
C PHE A 25 -2.61 16.08 1.21
N PHE A 26 -3.08 15.56 0.09
CA PHE A 26 -2.27 14.80 -0.84
C PHE A 26 -2.18 15.58 -2.15
N PHE A 27 -0.98 15.83 -2.61
CA PHE A 27 -0.69 16.47 -3.90
C PHE A 27 -0.08 15.41 -4.83
N GLY A 28 -0.82 14.97 -5.81
CA GLY A 28 -0.44 13.93 -6.75
C GLY A 28 -1.67 13.32 -7.42
N ASP A 29 -1.45 12.46 -8.42
CA ASP A 29 -2.52 11.76 -9.13
C ASP A 29 -2.69 10.33 -8.57
N PHE A 30 -3.51 10.21 -7.53
CA PHE A 30 -3.81 8.91 -6.92
C PHE A 30 -4.51 7.97 -7.90
N ASP A 31 -5.40 8.50 -8.74
CA ASP A 31 -6.22 7.69 -9.64
C ASP A 31 -5.40 7.15 -10.84
N ALA A 32 -4.29 7.82 -11.18
CA ALA A 32 -3.32 7.27 -12.12
C ALA A 32 -2.59 6.05 -11.54
N MET A 33 -2.29 6.07 -10.23
CA MET A 33 -1.57 4.99 -9.57
C MET A 33 -2.45 3.81 -9.16
N PHE A 34 -3.70 4.08 -8.79
CA PHE A 34 -4.58 3.05 -8.22
C PHE A 34 -6.01 3.16 -8.73
N SER A 35 -6.60 1.99 -8.96
CA SER A 35 -8.04 1.85 -9.09
C SER A 35 -8.61 1.37 -7.75
N LYS A 36 -9.33 2.24 -7.05
CA LYS A 36 -9.97 1.87 -5.77
C LYS A 36 -11.27 1.10 -6.04
N LEU A 37 -11.33 -0.14 -5.61
CA LEU A 37 -12.46 -1.03 -5.83
C LEU A 37 -13.46 -1.06 -4.68
N HIS A 38 -13.03 -0.76 -3.46
CA HIS A 38 -13.85 -0.89 -2.25
C HIS A 38 -13.26 -0.11 -1.06
N GLY A 39 -14.10 0.10 -0.04
CA GLY A 39 -13.70 0.52 1.29
C GLY A 39 -13.82 2.02 1.57
N LYS A 40 -13.39 2.40 2.77
CA LYS A 40 -13.38 3.80 3.24
C LYS A 40 -12.37 4.65 2.45
N GLU A 41 -12.43 5.97 2.64
CA GLU A 41 -11.40 6.87 2.10
C GLU A 41 -10.06 6.66 2.81
N LEU A 42 -8.97 6.81 2.04
CA LEU A 42 -7.62 6.71 2.59
C LEU A 42 -7.32 7.90 3.52
N SER A 43 -6.68 7.58 4.64
CA SER A 43 -6.16 8.58 5.55
C SER A 43 -4.71 8.96 5.17
N TYR A 44 -4.20 10.00 5.80
CA TYR A 44 -2.79 10.38 5.71
C TYR A 44 -1.85 9.20 6.07
N ASN A 45 -2.13 8.51 7.18
CA ASN A 45 -1.35 7.35 7.60
C ASN A 45 -1.49 6.16 6.64
N ASN A 46 -2.69 5.93 6.08
CA ASN A 46 -2.83 4.91 5.04
C ASN A 46 -1.94 5.20 3.83
N LEU A 47 -1.86 6.47 3.38
CA LEU A 47 -1.02 6.86 2.24
C LEU A 47 0.47 6.65 2.52
N LEU A 48 0.95 6.92 3.74
CA LEU A 48 2.34 6.64 4.13
C LEU A 48 2.64 5.13 4.09
N ASP A 49 1.74 4.31 4.62
CA ASP A 49 1.89 2.86 4.58
C ASP A 49 1.79 2.30 3.16
N VAL A 50 0.89 2.84 2.32
CA VAL A 50 0.77 2.48 0.90
C VAL A 50 2.02 2.85 0.12
N ASP A 51 2.58 4.04 0.33
CA ASP A 51 3.85 4.46 -0.27
C ASP A 51 4.99 3.49 0.06
N ALA A 52 5.15 3.16 1.34
CA ALA A 52 6.16 2.19 1.78
C ALA A 52 5.94 0.80 1.16
N ALA A 53 4.67 0.36 1.06
CA ALA A 53 4.32 -0.94 0.47
C ALA A 53 4.64 -1.00 -1.03
N VAL A 54 4.29 0.04 -1.78
CA VAL A 54 4.55 0.12 -3.23
C VAL A 54 6.04 0.17 -3.52
N ASN A 55 6.79 0.98 -2.78
CA ASN A 55 8.25 1.06 -2.95
C ASN A 55 8.91 -0.29 -2.65
N LEU A 56 8.54 -0.96 -1.55
CA LEU A 56 9.06 -2.29 -1.23
C LEU A 56 8.71 -3.32 -2.31
N MET A 57 7.44 -3.38 -2.74
CA MET A 57 7.00 -4.37 -3.73
C MET A 57 7.56 -4.08 -5.13
N GLY A 58 7.95 -2.85 -5.42
CA GLY A 58 8.62 -2.46 -6.65
C GLY A 58 9.90 -3.27 -6.92
N GLU A 59 10.65 -3.61 -5.87
CA GLU A 59 11.85 -4.45 -5.95
C GLU A 59 11.55 -5.90 -6.42
N PHE A 60 10.30 -6.36 -6.23
CA PHE A 60 9.85 -7.71 -6.56
C PHE A 60 8.85 -7.76 -7.72
N LYS A 61 8.67 -6.66 -8.46
CA LYS A 61 7.62 -6.54 -9.50
C LYS A 61 7.63 -7.69 -10.50
N ASN A 62 8.81 -8.10 -10.96
CA ASN A 62 8.99 -9.12 -12.00
C ASN A 62 9.35 -10.51 -11.44
N ASP A 63 9.40 -10.64 -10.14
CA ASP A 63 9.83 -11.85 -9.46
C ASP A 63 8.72 -12.91 -9.33
N ALA A 64 9.06 -14.05 -8.74
CA ALA A 64 8.12 -15.08 -8.35
C ALA A 64 7.05 -14.49 -7.39
N PRO A 65 5.93 -15.21 -7.14
CA PRO A 65 4.88 -14.72 -6.26
C PRO A 65 5.42 -14.25 -4.92
N THR A 66 5.27 -12.96 -4.65
CA THR A 66 5.78 -12.28 -3.44
C THR A 66 4.62 -11.58 -2.74
N PHE A 67 4.58 -11.71 -1.43
CA PHE A 67 3.61 -11.06 -0.57
C PHE A 67 4.31 -10.32 0.57
N ALA A 68 3.88 -9.09 0.85
CA ALA A 68 4.39 -8.30 1.96
C ALA A 68 3.24 -7.76 2.81
N ILE A 69 3.50 -7.66 4.12
CA ILE A 69 2.62 -7.08 5.12
C ILE A 69 3.39 -5.97 5.82
N LEU A 70 2.83 -4.75 5.80
CA LEU A 70 3.47 -3.58 6.37
C LEU A 70 2.60 -2.98 7.49
N LYS A 71 3.25 -2.41 8.47
CA LYS A 71 2.64 -1.65 9.55
C LYS A 71 3.56 -0.49 9.94
N HIS A 72 2.98 0.72 10.03
CA HIS A 72 3.75 1.94 10.37
C HIS A 72 5.01 2.11 9.50
N ASN A 73 4.84 2.00 8.19
CA ASN A 73 5.86 2.15 7.13
C ASN A 73 6.96 1.08 7.16
N ASN A 74 6.80 0.01 7.94
CA ASN A 74 7.79 -1.07 8.02
C ASN A 74 7.16 -2.41 7.68
N ALA A 75 7.92 -3.27 7.00
CA ALA A 75 7.52 -4.65 6.79
C ALA A 75 7.58 -5.42 8.10
N CYS A 76 6.46 -6.02 8.50
CA CYS A 76 6.41 -7.03 9.57
C CYS A 76 6.47 -8.46 9.00
N GLY A 77 6.33 -8.62 7.69
CA GLY A 77 6.56 -9.87 6.98
C GLY A 77 6.66 -9.67 5.48
N LEU A 78 7.58 -10.40 4.86
CA LEU A 78 7.73 -10.51 3.40
C LEU A 78 8.19 -11.91 3.07
N ALA A 79 7.54 -12.54 2.09
CA ALA A 79 7.97 -13.85 1.59
C ALA A 79 7.73 -13.97 0.08
N GLN A 80 8.62 -14.70 -0.58
CA GLN A 80 8.54 -15.10 -1.97
C GLN A 80 8.46 -16.63 -2.03
N ARG A 81 7.46 -17.18 -2.74
CA ARG A 81 7.20 -18.62 -2.82
C ARG A 81 6.73 -19.01 -4.22
N GLU A 82 6.51 -20.29 -4.44
CA GLU A 82 5.97 -20.81 -5.71
C GLU A 82 4.51 -20.39 -5.93
N THR A 83 3.73 -20.21 -4.85
CA THR A 83 2.34 -19.74 -4.91
C THR A 83 2.15 -18.50 -4.06
N LEU A 84 1.20 -17.64 -4.45
CA LEU A 84 0.90 -16.44 -3.68
C LEU A 84 0.30 -16.78 -2.31
N HIS A 85 -0.52 -17.83 -2.25
CA HIS A 85 -1.09 -18.32 -0.99
C HIS A 85 0.01 -18.67 0.02
N GLN A 86 1.03 -19.46 -0.39
CA GLN A 86 2.13 -19.79 0.51
C GLN A 86 2.99 -18.57 0.86
N ALA A 87 3.19 -17.65 -0.09
CA ALA A 87 3.90 -16.39 0.18
C ALA A 87 3.18 -15.57 1.26
N TYR A 88 1.83 -15.49 1.20
CA TYR A 88 1.04 -14.82 2.23
C TYR A 88 1.18 -15.49 3.61
N ILE A 89 1.03 -16.82 3.66
CA ILE A 89 1.13 -17.57 4.94
C ILE A 89 2.47 -17.32 5.62
N ASP A 90 3.57 -17.41 4.85
CA ASP A 90 4.91 -17.25 5.40
C ASP A 90 5.24 -15.78 5.73
N ALA A 91 4.73 -14.82 4.96
CA ALA A 91 4.83 -13.41 5.31
C ALA A 91 4.10 -13.11 6.63
N LEU A 92 2.89 -13.63 6.81
CA LEU A 92 2.12 -13.48 8.05
C LEU A 92 2.83 -14.12 9.25
N ALA A 93 3.47 -15.27 9.05
CA ALA A 93 4.20 -16.00 10.11
C ALA A 93 5.41 -15.19 10.64
N GLY A 94 5.90 -14.20 9.90
CA GLY A 94 7.00 -13.34 10.34
C GLY A 94 6.68 -12.55 11.60
N ASP A 95 5.52 -11.89 11.65
CA ASP A 95 4.99 -11.22 12.84
C ASP A 95 3.46 -11.06 12.74
N PRO A 96 2.70 -12.09 13.12
CA PRO A 96 1.24 -12.06 13.00
C PRO A 96 0.57 -11.06 13.94
N VAL A 97 1.24 -10.65 15.01
CA VAL A 97 0.71 -9.66 15.96
C VAL A 97 0.77 -8.26 15.34
N SER A 98 1.90 -7.88 14.77
CA SER A 98 2.06 -6.58 14.11
C SER A 98 1.28 -6.48 12.80
N ALA A 99 0.96 -7.59 12.14
CA ALA A 99 0.18 -7.63 10.91
C ALA A 99 -1.26 -7.11 11.09
N PHE A 100 -1.81 -7.16 12.31
CA PHE A 100 -3.16 -6.70 12.60
C PHE A 100 -3.35 -5.21 12.29
N GLY A 101 -4.30 -4.89 11.42
CA GLY A 101 -4.55 -3.54 10.95
C GLY A 101 -3.49 -2.99 9.98
N GLY A 102 -2.70 -3.86 9.37
CA GLY A 102 -1.65 -3.50 8.42
C GLY A 102 -2.15 -3.27 7.00
N VAL A 103 -1.19 -2.95 6.13
CA VAL A 103 -1.34 -2.85 4.68
C VAL A 103 -0.69 -4.08 4.03
N LEU A 104 -1.44 -4.73 3.17
CA LEU A 104 -1.07 -5.95 2.47
C LEU A 104 -0.81 -5.64 1.01
N ILE A 105 0.26 -6.18 0.45
CA ILE A 105 0.59 -5.99 -0.98
C ILE A 105 1.17 -7.26 -1.59
N SER A 106 0.80 -7.52 -2.85
CA SER A 106 1.34 -8.62 -3.66
C SER A 106 1.77 -8.15 -5.03
N ASN A 107 2.71 -8.88 -5.65
CA ASN A 107 3.14 -8.65 -7.04
C ASN A 107 2.37 -9.50 -8.06
N LYS A 108 1.44 -10.34 -7.63
CA LYS A 108 0.59 -11.20 -8.48
C LYS A 108 -0.86 -11.06 -8.10
N GLU A 109 -1.75 -11.55 -8.99
CA GLU A 109 -3.18 -11.62 -8.75
C GLU A 109 -3.51 -12.35 -7.45
N ILE A 110 -4.37 -11.76 -6.64
CA ILE A 110 -4.90 -12.43 -5.44
C ILE A 110 -6.00 -13.40 -5.87
N ASP A 111 -5.73 -14.69 -5.69
CA ASP A 111 -6.67 -15.77 -5.90
C ASP A 111 -7.57 -16.02 -4.69
N LYS A 112 -8.55 -16.91 -4.85
CA LYS A 112 -9.52 -17.23 -3.80
C LYS A 112 -8.85 -17.79 -2.54
N ALA A 113 -7.90 -18.72 -2.69
CA ALA A 113 -7.22 -19.36 -1.56
C ALA A 113 -6.48 -18.34 -0.71
N THR A 114 -5.76 -17.40 -1.35
CA THR A 114 -5.08 -16.29 -0.67
C THR A 114 -6.09 -15.35 0.00
N ALA A 115 -7.20 -15.05 -0.68
CA ALA A 115 -8.24 -14.16 -0.15
C ALA A 115 -8.95 -14.75 1.08
N GLU A 116 -9.15 -16.07 1.14
CA GLU A 116 -9.74 -16.76 2.29
C GLU A 116 -8.89 -16.58 3.54
N GLU A 117 -7.59 -16.66 3.43
CA GLU A 117 -6.66 -16.40 4.54
C GLU A 117 -6.61 -14.90 4.92
N ILE A 118 -6.52 -14.00 3.94
CA ILE A 118 -6.57 -12.55 4.18
C ILE A 118 -7.87 -12.16 4.88
N HIS A 119 -8.98 -12.82 4.56
CA HIS A 119 -10.29 -12.49 5.14
C HIS A 119 -10.34 -12.71 6.66
N GLN A 120 -9.53 -13.60 7.19
CA GLN A 120 -9.43 -13.89 8.63
C GLN A 120 -8.65 -12.79 9.37
N LEU A 121 -7.73 -12.09 8.68
CA LEU A 121 -6.97 -11.00 9.27
C LEU A 121 -7.72 -9.67 9.15
N PHE A 122 -7.77 -8.90 10.24
CA PHE A 122 -8.11 -7.49 10.14
C PHE A 122 -6.96 -6.73 9.47
N CYS A 123 -7.20 -6.17 8.28
CA CYS A 123 -6.26 -5.32 7.55
C CYS A 123 -6.97 -4.07 7.03
N GLU A 124 -6.24 -2.96 6.96
CA GLU A 124 -6.76 -1.67 6.50
C GLU A 124 -6.81 -1.59 4.97
N VAL A 125 -5.77 -2.04 4.30
CA VAL A 125 -5.60 -1.92 2.85
C VAL A 125 -5.07 -3.23 2.27
N VAL A 126 -5.60 -3.61 1.10
CA VAL A 126 -5.05 -4.70 0.26
C VAL A 126 -4.74 -4.15 -1.11
N ILE A 127 -3.53 -4.40 -1.61
CA ILE A 127 -3.01 -3.91 -2.88
C ILE A 127 -2.53 -5.09 -3.73
N ALA A 128 -2.97 -5.17 -4.96
CA ALA A 128 -2.53 -6.18 -5.92
C ALA A 128 -2.64 -5.66 -7.36
N PRO A 129 -1.96 -6.27 -8.34
CA PRO A 129 -2.15 -5.93 -9.75
C PRO A 129 -3.53 -6.33 -10.27
N SER A 130 -4.13 -7.38 -9.69
CA SER A 130 -5.50 -7.84 -10.00
C SER A 130 -6.04 -8.77 -8.91
N TYR A 131 -7.33 -9.09 -9.01
CA TYR A 131 -8.04 -9.99 -8.11
C TYR A 131 -8.91 -10.96 -8.93
N ALA A 132 -8.89 -12.24 -8.58
CA ALA A 132 -9.90 -13.17 -9.09
C ALA A 132 -11.30 -12.71 -8.62
N ALA A 133 -12.33 -12.93 -9.42
CA ALA A 133 -13.67 -12.40 -9.15
C ALA A 133 -14.23 -12.84 -7.79
N ASP A 134 -14.08 -14.12 -7.45
CA ASP A 134 -14.52 -14.71 -6.18
C ASP A 134 -13.65 -14.25 -4.99
N ALA A 135 -12.36 -14.02 -5.20
CA ALA A 135 -11.48 -13.41 -4.21
C ALA A 135 -11.91 -11.98 -3.86
N LEU A 136 -12.21 -11.17 -4.89
CA LEU A 136 -12.65 -9.79 -4.72
C LEU A 136 -13.97 -9.71 -3.94
N GLU A 137 -14.95 -10.55 -4.28
CA GLU A 137 -16.24 -10.58 -3.57
C GLU A 137 -16.06 -10.95 -2.10
N LEU A 138 -15.20 -11.91 -1.79
CA LEU A 138 -14.88 -12.28 -0.42
C LEU A 138 -14.24 -11.13 0.35
N LEU A 139 -13.24 -10.47 -0.23
CA LEU A 139 -12.53 -9.36 0.41
C LEU A 139 -13.42 -8.15 0.68
N LYS A 140 -14.39 -7.86 -0.21
CA LYS A 140 -15.41 -6.81 -0.04
C LYS A 140 -16.34 -7.07 1.15
N GLY A 141 -16.43 -8.27 1.66
CA GLY A 141 -17.22 -8.61 2.85
C GLY A 141 -16.87 -7.80 4.11
N LYS A 142 -15.70 -7.16 4.16
CA LYS A 142 -15.31 -6.21 5.22
C LYS A 142 -15.52 -4.78 4.75
N LYS A 143 -16.61 -4.14 5.15
CA LYS A 143 -17.09 -2.83 4.69
C LYS A 143 -16.01 -1.74 4.59
N ASN A 144 -15.10 -1.67 5.55
CA ASN A 144 -14.12 -0.58 5.63
C ASN A 144 -12.76 -0.94 5.01
N ARG A 145 -12.55 -2.21 4.62
CA ARG A 145 -11.30 -2.65 3.99
C ARG A 145 -11.13 -1.93 2.65
N ILE A 146 -10.01 -1.24 2.50
CA ILE A 146 -9.66 -0.57 1.25
C ILE A 146 -9.04 -1.60 0.31
N ILE A 147 -9.56 -1.72 -0.90
CA ILE A 147 -9.07 -2.65 -1.92
C ILE A 147 -8.63 -1.82 -3.12
N LEU A 148 -7.34 -1.95 -3.46
CA LEU A 148 -6.70 -1.19 -4.53
C LEU A 148 -6.14 -2.14 -5.60
N ILE A 149 -6.39 -1.83 -6.88
CA ILE A 149 -5.55 -2.33 -7.96
C ILE A 149 -4.42 -1.33 -8.15
N GLN A 150 -3.19 -1.82 -8.16
CA GLN A 150 -2.03 -1.02 -8.52
C GLN A 150 -1.92 -0.97 -10.04
N ASN A 151 -2.09 0.23 -10.62
CA ASN A 151 -1.92 0.47 -12.04
C ASN A 151 -0.41 0.51 -12.40
N GLU A 152 -0.09 0.27 -13.67
CA GLU A 152 1.26 0.48 -14.16
C GLU A 152 1.52 1.99 -14.32
N THR A 153 2.27 2.55 -13.40
CA THR A 153 2.64 3.97 -13.38
C THR A 153 4.09 4.10 -12.95
N GLU A 154 4.82 5.00 -13.58
CA GLU A 154 6.19 5.31 -13.19
C GLU A 154 6.18 6.09 -11.86
N MET A 155 7.04 5.67 -10.94
CA MET A 155 7.31 6.41 -9.72
C MET A 155 8.25 7.58 -10.01
N PRO A 156 8.20 8.67 -9.22
CA PRO A 156 9.16 9.76 -9.38
C PRO A 156 10.60 9.27 -9.25
N GLU A 157 11.48 9.69 -10.17
CA GLU A 157 12.91 9.38 -10.11
C GLU A 157 13.60 10.03 -8.89
N MET A 158 13.09 11.20 -8.48
CA MET A 158 13.66 11.97 -7.38
C MET A 158 12.75 11.92 -6.15
N LEU A 159 13.32 11.53 -5.03
CA LEU A 159 12.62 11.50 -3.75
C LEU A 159 12.93 12.78 -2.95
N VAL A 160 11.88 13.43 -2.47
CA VAL A 160 11.96 14.64 -1.64
C VAL A 160 11.40 14.34 -0.25
N ARG A 161 12.17 14.68 0.77
CA ARG A 161 11.76 14.51 2.16
C ARG A 161 12.03 15.77 2.97
N THR A 162 11.06 16.20 3.76
CA THR A 162 11.29 17.26 4.75
C THR A 162 12.24 16.77 5.84
N CYS A 163 13.21 17.59 6.21
CA CYS A 163 14.18 17.30 7.26
C CYS A 163 14.58 18.59 7.95
N LEU A 164 14.42 18.63 9.27
CA LEU A 164 14.68 19.84 10.08
C LEU A 164 13.90 21.06 9.51
N ASN A 165 14.60 22.13 9.15
CA ASN A 165 14.06 23.33 8.52
C ASN A 165 14.28 23.36 7.00
N GLY A 166 14.58 22.23 6.38
CA GLY A 166 14.89 22.10 4.96
C GLY A 166 14.32 20.84 4.33
N MET A 167 14.90 20.43 3.21
CA MET A 167 14.52 19.23 2.47
C MET A 167 15.77 18.44 2.04
N LEU A 168 15.62 17.12 2.05
CA LEU A 168 16.56 16.20 1.43
C LEU A 168 16.02 15.79 0.08
N LEU A 169 16.90 15.68 -0.89
CA LEU A 169 16.61 15.25 -2.26
C LEU A 169 17.61 14.14 -2.62
N GLN A 170 17.10 13.03 -3.16
CA GLN A 170 17.91 11.92 -3.66
C GLN A 170 17.26 11.28 -4.88
N ASP A 171 18.08 10.61 -5.71
CA ASP A 171 17.71 9.70 -6.78
C ASP A 171 17.54 8.27 -6.26
#